data_8459215bf01dc667988c4a26e3091e1a
#
_entry.id   8459215bf01dc667988c4a26e3091e1a
#
_cell.length_a   1.000
_cell.length_b   1.000
_cell.length_c   1.000
_cell.angle_alpha   90.00
_cell.angle_beta   90.00
_cell.angle_gamma   90.00
#
_symmetry.space_group_name_H-M   'P 1'
#
loop_
_entity.id
_entity.type
_entity.pdbx_description
1 polymer ?
#
loop_
_entity_poly.entity_id
_entity_poly.type
_entity_poly.pdbx_seq_one_letter_code
_entity_poly.pdbx_strand_id
1 'polypeptide(L)'
;MLLLPPGSPHNSGGTDILKQMYDRYHGKWYKTLTFVQTTERYRNDSLINTSTWYEAISFPNKFRIDFGKPANGDAVIFTNDSVFNFQKGQLKKTGIQFNDLTFLLGGMYFMPFDSALARLRSLHYDLDKFHEDVWNGRPVLVVGTSNNQEKINQLWIDREKLVLVRLLKFDDGRKVDAVFDNHIQLGGGWSETTCIFYINDHLIQKEFYKECKPNVELDPALFEPASFGKWHWYREN
;
A
#
# COMPACT_ATOMS: atom_id res chain seq x y z
N MET A 1 -12.65 -37.77 29.54
CA MET A 1 -12.04 -37.86 28.19
C MET A 1 -12.63 -36.70 27.37
N LEU A 2 -11.96 -35.55 27.40
CA LEU A 2 -12.37 -34.36 26.63
C LEU A 2 -11.84 -34.54 25.20
N LEU A 3 -12.73 -34.60 24.25
CA LEU A 3 -12.44 -34.54 22.83
C LEU A 3 -11.97 -33.12 22.48
N LEU A 4 -10.74 -32.97 22.04
CA LEU A 4 -10.24 -31.76 21.42
C LEU A 4 -11.03 -31.52 20.12
N PRO A 5 -11.36 -30.26 19.77
CA PRO A 5 -12.01 -29.95 18.50
C PRO A 5 -11.07 -30.29 17.33
N PRO A 6 -11.62 -30.66 16.16
CA PRO A 6 -10.82 -31.00 14.99
C PRO A 6 -9.96 -29.79 14.59
N GLY A 7 -8.69 -30.07 14.36
CA GLY A 7 -7.67 -29.06 14.03
C GLY A 7 -8.10 -28.17 12.87
N SER A 8 -7.80 -26.89 13.01
CA SER A 8 -7.86 -25.90 11.94
C SER A 8 -7.14 -26.43 10.70
N PRO A 9 -7.62 -26.18 9.47
CA PRO A 9 -6.94 -26.63 8.28
C PRO A 9 -5.48 -26.12 8.31
N HIS A 10 -4.54 -27.03 8.15
CA HIS A 10 -3.13 -26.67 8.00
C HIS A 10 -3.02 -25.76 6.79
N ASN A 11 -2.58 -24.52 6.99
CA ASN A 11 -2.19 -23.65 5.91
C ASN A 11 -1.11 -24.37 5.09
N SER A 12 -1.43 -24.74 3.86
CA SER A 12 -0.54 -25.50 2.98
C SER A 12 0.43 -24.61 2.20
N GLY A 13 0.33 -23.27 2.32
CA GLY A 13 1.20 -22.32 1.64
C GLY A 13 0.79 -20.86 1.83
N GLY A 14 1.61 -19.95 1.29
CA GLY A 14 1.34 -18.51 1.33
C GLY A 14 0.04 -18.12 0.60
N THR A 15 -0.37 -18.89 -0.41
CA THR A 15 -1.65 -18.70 -1.11
C THR A 15 -2.86 -18.81 -0.17
N ASP A 16 -2.84 -19.73 0.80
CA ASP A 16 -3.94 -19.88 1.77
C ASP A 16 -4.04 -18.70 2.73
N ILE A 17 -2.89 -18.12 3.10
CA ILE A 17 -2.83 -16.91 3.92
C ILE A 17 -3.46 -15.73 3.14
N LEU A 18 -3.08 -15.55 1.89
CA LEU A 18 -3.64 -14.54 1.02
C LEU A 18 -5.13 -14.75 0.76
N LYS A 19 -5.59 -16.01 0.71
CA LYS A 19 -7.01 -16.32 0.59
C LYS A 19 -7.79 -15.91 1.83
N GLN A 20 -7.28 -16.18 3.03
CA GLN A 20 -7.90 -15.73 4.29
C GLN A 20 -7.99 -14.21 4.34
N MET A 21 -6.91 -13.50 3.97
CA MET A 21 -6.86 -12.05 3.89
C MET A 21 -7.90 -11.52 2.88
N TYR A 22 -7.97 -12.12 1.70
CA TYR A 22 -8.92 -11.76 0.66
C TYR A 22 -10.38 -11.99 1.10
N ASP A 23 -10.71 -13.17 1.64
CA ASP A 23 -12.08 -13.50 2.09
C ASP A 23 -12.57 -12.60 3.24
N ARG A 24 -11.63 -12.14 4.06
CA ARG A 24 -11.95 -11.22 5.14
C ARG A 24 -12.42 -9.87 4.64
N TYR A 25 -11.81 -9.35 3.55
CA TYR A 25 -11.96 -7.96 3.11
C TYR A 25 -12.65 -7.77 1.77
N HIS A 26 -12.68 -8.77 0.90
CA HIS A 26 -13.38 -8.69 -0.38
C HIS A 26 -14.86 -8.32 -0.19
N GLY A 27 -15.30 -7.30 -0.93
CA GLY A 27 -16.65 -6.75 -0.84
C GLY A 27 -16.94 -5.89 0.41
N LYS A 28 -15.98 -5.74 1.34
CA LYS A 28 -16.12 -4.95 2.57
C LYS A 28 -15.18 -3.74 2.62
N TRP A 29 -14.01 -3.83 1.94
CA TRP A 29 -13.05 -2.74 1.93
C TRP A 29 -13.65 -1.45 1.39
N TYR A 30 -13.22 -0.30 1.90
CA TYR A 30 -13.67 1.00 1.42
C TYR A 30 -13.25 1.24 -0.04
N LYS A 31 -14.12 1.90 -0.81
CA LYS A 31 -13.92 2.13 -2.25
C LYS A 31 -12.99 3.29 -2.54
N THR A 32 -12.99 4.28 -1.68
CA THR A 32 -12.17 5.49 -1.81
C THR A 32 -11.55 5.83 -0.46
N LEU A 33 -10.40 6.51 -0.49
CA LEU A 33 -9.75 7.07 0.69
C LEU A 33 -9.17 8.42 0.32
N THR A 34 -9.36 9.42 1.18
CA THR A 34 -8.61 10.68 1.14
C THR A 34 -7.88 10.89 2.45
N PHE A 35 -6.70 11.46 2.39
CA PHE A 35 -5.94 11.81 3.58
C PHE A 35 -4.95 12.94 3.31
N VAL A 36 -4.52 13.57 4.38
CA VAL A 36 -3.44 14.56 4.35
C VAL A 36 -2.21 13.91 4.98
N GLN A 37 -1.09 13.97 4.28
CA GLN A 37 0.15 13.32 4.66
C GLN A 37 1.22 14.36 5.04
N THR A 38 1.88 14.16 6.17
CA THR A 38 3.16 14.80 6.46
C THR A 38 4.26 13.85 6.01
N THR A 39 5.11 14.30 5.08
CA THR A 39 6.22 13.51 4.54
C THR A 39 7.55 14.11 5.00
N GLU A 40 8.33 13.28 5.65
CA GLU A 40 9.72 13.57 6.04
C GLU A 40 10.67 12.81 5.12
N ARG A 41 11.59 13.51 4.49
CA ARG A 41 12.63 12.92 3.63
C ARG A 41 13.98 12.95 4.32
N TYR A 42 14.73 11.87 4.15
CA TYR A 42 16.01 11.64 4.80
C TYR A 42 17.12 11.40 3.75
N ARG A 43 18.33 11.81 4.09
CA ARG A 43 19.56 11.49 3.36
C ARG A 43 20.66 11.21 4.38
N ASN A 44 21.33 10.06 4.26
CA ASN A 44 22.29 9.58 5.25
C ASN A 44 21.71 9.64 6.68
N ASP A 45 20.48 9.13 6.82
CA ASP A 45 19.69 9.09 8.06
C ASP A 45 19.42 10.45 8.73
N SER A 46 19.71 11.57 8.05
CA SER A 46 19.42 12.92 8.52
C SER A 46 18.21 13.49 7.81
N LEU A 47 17.29 14.11 8.55
CA LEU A 47 16.12 14.80 8.01
C LEU A 47 16.56 15.98 7.13
N ILE A 48 16.15 15.97 5.87
CA ILE A 48 16.50 17.03 4.88
C ILE A 48 15.31 17.87 4.44
N ASN A 49 14.09 17.35 4.58
CA ASN A 49 12.89 18.07 4.18
C ASN A 49 11.65 17.52 4.87
N THR A 50 10.71 18.41 5.17
CA THR A 50 9.35 18.06 5.59
C THR A 50 8.36 18.77 4.68
N SER A 51 7.37 18.05 4.19
CA SER A 51 6.34 18.58 3.28
C SER A 51 4.97 17.99 3.59
N THR A 52 3.92 18.68 3.20
CA THR A 52 2.54 18.17 3.28
C THR A 52 2.10 17.74 1.90
N TRP A 53 1.50 16.56 1.79
CA TRP A 53 0.92 16.02 0.58
C TRP A 53 -0.59 15.81 0.78
N TYR A 54 -1.35 15.88 -0.30
CA TYR A 54 -2.79 15.66 -0.30
C TYR A 54 -3.10 14.50 -1.24
N GLU A 55 -3.71 13.45 -0.70
CA GLU A 55 -3.80 12.18 -1.38
C GLU A 55 -5.24 11.70 -1.51
N ALA A 56 -5.57 11.14 -2.66
CA ALA A 56 -6.85 10.55 -2.96
C ALA A 56 -6.67 9.22 -3.68
N ILE A 57 -7.30 8.17 -3.17
CA ILE A 57 -7.32 6.84 -3.76
C ILE A 57 -8.76 6.51 -4.18
N SER A 58 -8.91 5.93 -5.37
CA SER A 58 -10.13 5.23 -5.79
C SER A 58 -9.70 3.84 -6.26
N PHE A 59 -9.99 2.85 -5.41
CA PHE A 59 -9.64 1.47 -5.69
C PHE A 59 -10.37 0.93 -6.92
N PRO A 60 -9.74 -0.02 -7.66
CA PRO A 60 -8.49 -0.70 -7.33
C PRO A 60 -7.19 0.00 -7.77
N ASN A 61 -7.21 1.00 -8.66
CA ASN A 61 -6.02 1.39 -9.41
C ASN A 61 -5.92 2.88 -9.76
N LYS A 62 -6.64 3.73 -9.04
CA LYS A 62 -6.53 5.19 -9.22
C LYS A 62 -5.97 5.82 -7.96
N PHE A 63 -4.91 6.61 -8.12
CA PHE A 63 -4.26 7.30 -7.02
C PHE A 63 -3.72 8.64 -7.47
N ARG A 64 -4.01 9.68 -6.72
CA ARG A 64 -3.49 11.03 -6.95
C ARG A 64 -2.80 11.54 -5.70
N ILE A 65 -1.60 12.08 -5.88
CA ILE A 65 -0.80 12.74 -4.85
C ILE A 65 -0.52 14.17 -5.32
N ASP A 66 -0.93 15.16 -4.56
CA ASP A 66 -0.55 16.56 -4.76
C ASP A 66 0.55 16.93 -3.76
N PHE A 67 1.71 17.36 -4.26
CA PHE A 67 2.89 17.71 -3.48
C PHE A 67 2.82 19.16 -3.01
N GLY A 68 2.52 19.38 -1.75
CA GLY A 68 2.21 20.71 -1.22
C GLY A 68 0.79 21.17 -1.59
N LYS A 69 0.56 22.48 -1.57
CA LYS A 69 -0.77 23.02 -1.89
C LYS A 69 -1.19 22.61 -3.30
N PRO A 70 -2.40 22.06 -3.48
CA PRO A 70 -2.90 21.64 -4.80
C PRO A 70 -2.83 22.74 -5.87
N ALA A 71 -3.01 24.01 -5.46
CA ALA A 71 -2.92 25.16 -6.35
C ALA A 71 -1.51 25.34 -6.98
N ASN A 72 -0.46 24.75 -6.40
CA ASN A 72 0.89 24.79 -6.97
C ASN A 72 1.01 23.95 -8.24
N GLY A 73 0.10 22.97 -8.43
CA GLY A 73 0.07 22.12 -9.60
C GLY A 73 1.20 21.11 -9.71
N ASP A 74 1.84 20.74 -8.58
CA ASP A 74 2.86 19.71 -8.51
C ASP A 74 2.20 18.42 -8.02
N ALA A 75 2.05 17.43 -8.91
CA ALA A 75 1.31 16.22 -8.58
C ALA A 75 1.74 15.00 -9.40
N VAL A 76 1.33 13.82 -8.94
CA VAL A 76 1.35 12.59 -9.70
C VAL A 76 -0.04 11.95 -9.71
N ILE A 77 -0.45 11.43 -10.86
CA ILE A 77 -1.67 10.64 -11.02
C ILE A 77 -1.27 9.26 -11.54
N PHE A 78 -1.71 8.21 -10.81
CA PHE A 78 -1.70 6.84 -11.28
C PHE A 78 -3.13 6.46 -11.69
N THR A 79 -3.30 5.94 -12.88
CA THR A 79 -4.58 5.46 -13.40
C THR A 79 -4.34 4.41 -14.47
N ASN A 80 -5.02 3.26 -14.37
CA ASN A 80 -4.96 2.18 -15.37
C ASN A 80 -3.52 1.76 -15.75
N ASP A 81 -2.68 1.46 -14.76
CA ASP A 81 -1.27 1.07 -14.92
C ASP A 81 -0.40 2.13 -15.64
N SER A 82 -0.83 3.39 -15.62
CA SER A 82 -0.10 4.52 -16.17
C SER A 82 0.17 5.56 -15.10
N VAL A 83 1.27 6.30 -15.25
CA VAL A 83 1.67 7.39 -14.37
C VAL A 83 1.80 8.69 -15.15
N PHE A 84 1.29 9.77 -14.57
CA PHE A 84 1.30 11.12 -15.12
C PHE A 84 1.87 12.08 -14.09
N ASN A 85 3.02 12.70 -14.38
CA ASN A 85 3.69 13.63 -13.48
C ASN A 85 3.45 15.07 -13.95
N PHE A 86 2.93 15.90 -13.04
CA PHE A 86 2.66 17.30 -13.26
C PHE A 86 3.63 18.17 -12.45
N GLN A 87 4.04 19.28 -13.03
CA GLN A 87 4.82 20.32 -12.38
C GLN A 87 4.28 21.69 -12.78
N LYS A 88 3.93 22.52 -11.80
CA LYS A 88 3.33 23.85 -12.01
C LYS A 88 2.14 23.81 -12.97
N GLY A 89 1.28 22.84 -12.80
CA GLY A 89 0.07 22.64 -13.60
C GLY A 89 0.28 22.01 -14.99
N GLN A 90 1.51 21.73 -15.38
CA GLN A 90 1.85 21.19 -16.71
C GLN A 90 2.27 19.73 -16.62
N LEU A 91 1.76 18.91 -17.54
CA LEU A 91 2.18 17.53 -17.70
C LEU A 91 3.66 17.51 -18.17
N LYS A 92 4.54 16.87 -17.38
CA LYS A 92 5.99 16.79 -17.67
C LYS A 92 6.44 15.41 -18.14
N LYS A 93 5.84 14.35 -17.59
CA LYS A 93 6.23 12.98 -17.89
C LYS A 93 5.04 12.04 -17.78
N THR A 94 4.99 11.09 -18.70
CA THR A 94 4.07 9.96 -18.64
C THR A 94 4.84 8.66 -18.73
N GLY A 95 4.25 7.56 -18.27
CA GLY A 95 4.85 6.23 -18.38
C GLY A 95 3.84 5.13 -18.05
N ILE A 96 4.23 3.90 -18.33
CA ILE A 96 3.52 2.72 -17.85
C ILE A 96 4.14 2.38 -16.51
N GLN A 97 3.32 2.40 -15.45
CA GLN A 97 3.75 2.08 -14.09
C GLN A 97 2.56 1.60 -13.27
N PHE A 98 2.63 0.35 -12.86
CA PHE A 98 1.71 -0.20 -11.88
C PHE A 98 2.06 0.33 -10.48
N ASN A 99 1.06 0.70 -9.70
CA ASN A 99 1.25 1.12 -8.32
C ASN A 99 1.05 -0.07 -7.37
N ASP A 100 2.17 -0.70 -7.01
CA ASP A 100 2.20 -1.89 -6.15
C ASP A 100 1.53 -1.62 -4.79
N LEU A 101 1.78 -0.43 -4.20
CA LEU A 101 1.27 -0.11 -2.87
C LEU A 101 -0.25 0.06 -2.88
N THR A 102 -0.81 0.77 -3.86
CA THR A 102 -2.27 0.87 -3.99
C THR A 102 -2.91 -0.50 -4.14
N PHE A 103 -2.28 -1.42 -4.88
CA PHE A 103 -2.75 -2.79 -5.03
C PHE A 103 -2.67 -3.57 -3.71
N LEU A 104 -1.51 -3.57 -3.04
CA LEU A 104 -1.26 -4.35 -1.83
C LEU A 104 -2.03 -3.83 -0.61
N LEU A 105 -2.26 -2.51 -0.52
CA LEU A 105 -2.94 -1.85 0.60
C LEU A 105 -4.46 -1.73 0.40
N GLY A 106 -5.04 -2.46 -0.56
CA GLY A 106 -6.50 -2.51 -0.71
C GLY A 106 -7.00 -2.92 -2.10
N GLY A 107 -6.30 -2.54 -3.16
CA GLY A 107 -6.73 -2.77 -4.55
C GLY A 107 -6.98 -4.23 -4.89
N MET A 108 -6.23 -5.16 -4.30
CA MET A 108 -6.39 -6.60 -4.50
C MET A 108 -7.78 -7.12 -4.13
N TYR A 109 -8.50 -6.44 -3.23
CA TYR A 109 -9.85 -6.87 -2.81
C TYR A 109 -10.95 -6.51 -3.81
N PHE A 110 -10.62 -5.75 -4.89
CA PHE A 110 -11.57 -5.30 -5.91
C PHE A 110 -11.47 -6.07 -7.23
N MET A 111 -10.68 -7.13 -7.27
CA MET A 111 -10.53 -8.00 -8.44
C MET A 111 -10.76 -9.46 -8.07
N PRO A 112 -10.98 -10.38 -9.04
CA PRO A 112 -11.02 -11.81 -8.76
C PRO A 112 -9.74 -12.29 -8.07
N PHE A 113 -9.86 -13.22 -7.11
CA PHE A 113 -8.72 -13.69 -6.33
C PHE A 113 -7.58 -14.24 -7.19
N ASP A 114 -7.91 -15.04 -8.22
CA ASP A 114 -6.91 -15.59 -9.13
C ASP A 114 -6.15 -14.48 -9.89
N SER A 115 -6.82 -13.37 -10.22
CA SER A 115 -6.18 -12.20 -10.83
C SER A 115 -5.23 -11.50 -9.85
N ALA A 116 -5.62 -11.43 -8.58
CA ALA A 116 -4.74 -10.89 -7.51
C ALA A 116 -3.50 -11.78 -7.33
N LEU A 117 -3.65 -13.11 -7.31
CA LEU A 117 -2.52 -14.05 -7.24
C LEU A 117 -1.60 -13.94 -8.47
N ALA A 118 -2.19 -13.85 -9.67
CA ALA A 118 -1.39 -13.67 -10.90
C ALA A 118 -0.57 -12.37 -10.85
N ARG A 119 -1.17 -11.29 -10.32
CA ARG A 119 -0.47 -10.00 -10.13
C ARG A 119 0.66 -10.12 -9.11
N LEU A 120 0.43 -10.77 -7.97
CA LEU A 120 1.48 -11.00 -6.96
C LEU A 120 2.66 -11.81 -7.55
N ARG A 121 2.39 -12.86 -8.33
CA ARG A 121 3.44 -13.61 -9.01
C ARG A 121 4.20 -12.75 -10.02
N SER A 122 3.53 -11.86 -10.76
CA SER A 122 4.18 -10.92 -11.67
C SER A 122 5.07 -9.89 -10.96
N LEU A 123 4.83 -9.65 -9.68
CA LEU A 123 5.68 -8.84 -8.78
C LEU A 123 6.77 -9.68 -8.09
N HIS A 124 6.98 -10.91 -8.54
CA HIS A 124 8.02 -11.84 -8.07
C HIS A 124 7.89 -12.26 -6.61
N TYR A 125 6.65 -12.41 -6.09
CA TYR A 125 6.40 -13.08 -4.82
C TYR A 125 6.22 -14.59 -5.05
N ASP A 126 6.95 -15.40 -4.28
CA ASP A 126 6.80 -16.87 -4.26
C ASP A 126 5.64 -17.23 -3.30
N LEU A 127 4.45 -17.43 -3.85
CA LEU A 127 3.23 -17.64 -3.07
C LEU A 127 3.13 -19.05 -2.48
N ASP A 128 4.04 -19.96 -2.81
CA ASP A 128 4.08 -21.31 -2.26
C ASP A 128 4.88 -21.36 -0.95
N LYS A 129 5.66 -20.30 -0.66
CA LYS A 129 6.47 -20.19 0.54
C LYS A 129 5.85 -19.28 1.57
N PHE A 130 5.91 -19.69 2.82
CA PHE A 130 5.61 -18.85 3.98
C PHE A 130 6.28 -19.38 5.24
N HIS A 131 6.35 -18.54 6.26
CA HIS A 131 6.66 -18.94 7.64
C HIS A 131 5.97 -18.00 8.63
N GLU A 132 5.88 -18.42 9.87
CA GLU A 132 5.43 -17.60 10.98
C GLU A 132 6.61 -16.89 11.63
N ASP A 133 6.42 -15.64 12.06
CA ASP A 133 7.42 -14.84 12.74
C ASP A 133 6.78 -13.87 13.75
N VAL A 134 7.61 -13.09 14.42
CA VAL A 134 7.21 -12.00 15.31
C VAL A 134 7.82 -10.69 14.82
N TRP A 135 6.99 -9.69 14.54
CA TRP A 135 7.41 -8.36 14.14
C TRP A 135 6.92 -7.31 15.14
N ASN A 136 7.84 -6.54 15.74
CA ASN A 136 7.52 -5.54 16.76
C ASN A 136 6.61 -6.09 17.87
N GLY A 137 6.90 -7.34 18.33
CA GLY A 137 6.15 -8.03 19.39
C GLY A 137 4.78 -8.59 18.96
N ARG A 138 4.43 -8.55 17.67
CA ARG A 138 3.16 -9.09 17.14
C ARG A 138 3.42 -10.32 16.26
N PRO A 139 2.61 -11.39 16.39
CA PRO A 139 2.67 -12.51 15.47
C PRO A 139 2.35 -12.09 14.04
N VAL A 140 3.19 -12.49 13.09
CA VAL A 140 3.02 -12.20 11.66
C VAL A 140 3.13 -13.48 10.83
N LEU A 141 2.53 -13.43 9.64
CA LEU A 141 2.63 -14.43 8.60
C LEU A 141 3.45 -13.83 7.47
N VAL A 142 4.59 -14.44 7.14
CA VAL A 142 5.51 -13.94 6.11
C VAL A 142 5.34 -14.78 4.86
N VAL A 143 4.78 -14.20 3.80
CA VAL A 143 4.60 -14.84 2.50
C VAL A 143 5.73 -14.43 1.56
N GLY A 144 6.23 -15.37 0.77
CA GLY A 144 7.30 -15.18 -0.22
C GLY A 144 8.59 -15.89 0.14
N THR A 145 8.78 -16.31 1.39
CA THR A 145 10.00 -16.97 1.85
C THR A 145 9.71 -18.02 2.91
N SER A 146 10.60 -19.00 3.06
CA SER A 146 10.55 -20.02 4.13
C SER A 146 11.33 -19.62 5.37
N ASN A 147 12.13 -18.54 5.32
CA ASN A 147 12.92 -18.02 6.44
C ASN A 147 13.37 -16.58 6.16
N ASN A 148 13.82 -15.88 7.22
CA ASN A 148 14.19 -14.45 7.15
C ASN A 148 15.54 -14.16 6.48
N GLN A 149 16.33 -15.15 6.12
CA GLN A 149 17.67 -14.97 5.54
C GLN A 149 17.64 -14.87 4.01
N GLU A 150 16.55 -15.27 3.38
CA GLU A 150 16.42 -15.21 1.92
C GLU A 150 16.26 -13.75 1.45
N LYS A 151 17.06 -13.36 0.45
CA LYS A 151 16.97 -12.04 -0.19
C LYS A 151 15.99 -12.10 -1.36
N ILE A 152 14.73 -12.33 -1.05
CA ILE A 152 13.61 -12.42 -1.99
C ILE A 152 12.44 -11.57 -1.51
N ASN A 153 11.49 -11.30 -2.39
CA ASN A 153 10.34 -10.47 -2.08
C ASN A 153 9.44 -11.11 -1.03
N GLN A 154 9.01 -10.32 -0.02
CA GLN A 154 8.27 -10.80 1.14
C GLN A 154 7.13 -9.87 1.48
N LEU A 155 5.99 -10.44 1.85
CA LEU A 155 4.82 -9.75 2.43
C LEU A 155 4.69 -10.19 3.88
N TRP A 156 4.80 -9.26 4.81
CA TRP A 156 4.63 -9.49 6.24
C TRP A 156 3.22 -9.05 6.65
N ILE A 157 2.41 -9.99 7.09
CA ILE A 157 0.98 -9.81 7.34
C ILE A 157 0.71 -10.01 8.83
N ASP A 158 0.10 -9.03 9.49
CA ASP A 158 -0.37 -9.17 10.86
C ASP A 158 -1.35 -10.36 10.95
N ARG A 159 -1.07 -11.31 11.83
CA ARG A 159 -1.83 -12.57 11.93
C ARG A 159 -3.27 -12.36 12.40
N GLU A 160 -3.51 -11.35 13.23
CA GLU A 160 -4.84 -11.07 13.80
C GLU A 160 -5.69 -10.24 12.84
N LYS A 161 -5.10 -9.14 12.34
CA LYS A 161 -5.81 -8.20 11.47
C LYS A 161 -5.85 -8.65 10.02
N LEU A 162 -4.93 -9.49 9.58
CA LEU A 162 -4.72 -9.88 8.18
C LEU A 162 -4.51 -8.66 7.27
N VAL A 163 -3.67 -7.73 7.70
CA VAL A 163 -3.23 -6.56 6.94
C VAL A 163 -1.72 -6.56 6.77
N LEU A 164 -1.24 -5.93 5.70
CA LEU A 164 0.18 -5.79 5.45
C LEU A 164 0.80 -4.86 6.51
N VAL A 165 1.90 -5.30 7.13
CA VAL A 165 2.66 -4.51 8.13
C VAL A 165 4.08 -4.23 7.68
N ARG A 166 4.59 -4.99 6.71
CA ARG A 166 5.91 -4.76 6.11
C ARG A 166 5.99 -5.38 4.73
N LEU A 167 6.76 -4.76 3.87
CA LEU A 167 7.07 -5.22 2.53
C LEU A 167 8.58 -5.22 2.35
N LEU A 168 9.16 -6.34 1.91
CA LEU A 168 10.53 -6.39 1.42
C LEU A 168 10.52 -6.66 -0.09
N LYS A 169 11.28 -5.85 -0.85
CA LYS A 169 11.53 -6.06 -2.28
C LYS A 169 13.02 -6.05 -2.54
N PHE A 170 13.45 -6.97 -3.39
CA PHE A 170 14.82 -7.10 -3.84
C PHE A 170 14.83 -7.05 -5.36
N ASP A 171 15.51 -6.05 -5.93
CA ASP A 171 15.59 -5.83 -7.37
C ASP A 171 16.98 -5.25 -7.70
N ASP A 172 17.71 -5.90 -8.61
CA ASP A 172 19.04 -5.47 -9.09
C ASP A 172 20.02 -5.04 -7.97
N GLY A 173 20.06 -5.81 -6.88
CA GLY A 173 20.91 -5.51 -5.73
C GLY A 173 20.40 -4.40 -4.81
N ARG A 174 19.23 -3.83 -5.09
CA ARG A 174 18.54 -2.86 -4.25
C ARG A 174 17.54 -3.56 -3.35
N LYS A 175 17.63 -3.31 -2.06
CA LYS A 175 16.61 -3.70 -1.07
C LYS A 175 15.71 -2.50 -0.79
N VAL A 176 14.42 -2.68 -0.96
CA VAL A 176 13.38 -1.76 -0.47
C VAL A 176 12.71 -2.42 0.72
N ASP A 177 12.64 -1.73 1.85
CA ASP A 177 11.95 -2.17 3.06
C ASP A 177 10.93 -1.09 3.42
N ALA A 178 9.65 -1.41 3.32
CA ALA A 178 8.56 -0.52 3.66
C ALA A 178 7.80 -1.09 4.86
N VAL A 179 7.66 -0.27 5.91
CA VAL A 179 6.95 -0.61 7.15
C VAL A 179 5.65 0.18 7.20
N PHE A 180 4.56 -0.50 7.52
CA PHE A 180 3.20 0.06 7.64
C PHE A 180 2.72 -0.14 9.08
N ASP A 181 2.50 0.94 9.80
CA ASP A 181 2.18 0.89 11.23
C ASP A 181 1.03 1.82 11.61
N ASN A 182 0.66 1.79 12.89
CA ASN A 182 -0.42 2.60 13.45
C ASN A 182 -1.75 2.45 12.68
N HIS A 183 -2.12 1.19 12.38
CA HIS A 183 -3.33 0.88 11.65
C HIS A 183 -4.58 1.31 12.40
N ILE A 184 -5.43 2.08 11.74
CA ILE A 184 -6.77 2.46 12.21
C ILE A 184 -7.83 1.74 11.39
N GLN A 185 -8.92 1.35 12.03
CA GLN A 185 -10.06 0.75 11.34
C GLN A 185 -10.89 1.84 10.66
N LEU A 186 -11.12 1.69 9.36
CA LEU A 186 -11.91 2.60 8.54
C LEU A 186 -12.96 1.81 7.76
N GLY A 187 -14.24 2.03 8.06
CA GLY A 187 -15.30 1.27 7.41
C GLY A 187 -15.09 -0.24 7.57
N GLY A 188 -15.07 -0.99 6.48
CA GLY A 188 -14.83 -2.43 6.47
C GLY A 188 -13.38 -2.86 6.29
N GLY A 189 -12.42 -1.91 6.32
CA GLY A 189 -11.00 -2.14 6.13
C GLY A 189 -10.13 -1.48 7.20
N TRP A 190 -8.84 -1.37 6.90
CA TRP A 190 -7.84 -0.74 7.73
C TRP A 190 -6.99 0.21 6.88
N SER A 191 -6.49 1.26 7.49
CA SER A 191 -5.44 2.10 6.92
C SER A 191 -4.30 2.19 7.90
N GLU A 192 -3.09 2.03 7.42
CA GLU A 192 -1.90 2.49 8.11
C GLU A 192 -1.95 4.01 8.23
N THR A 193 -1.41 4.56 9.31
CA THR A 193 -1.26 6.01 9.46
C THR A 193 0.20 6.41 9.58
N THR A 194 1.11 5.44 9.55
CA THR A 194 2.55 5.66 9.51
C THR A 194 3.17 4.71 8.51
N CYS A 195 3.92 5.27 7.55
CA CYS A 195 4.75 4.49 6.62
C CYS A 195 6.21 4.91 6.77
N ILE A 196 7.12 3.91 6.75
CA ILE A 196 8.56 4.16 6.84
C ILE A 196 9.24 3.39 5.72
N PHE A 197 10.07 4.08 4.94
CA PHE A 197 10.74 3.49 3.79
C PHE A 197 12.26 3.54 3.96
N TYR A 198 12.88 2.38 3.75
CA TYR A 198 14.31 2.23 3.71
C TYR A 198 14.76 1.74 2.33
N ILE A 199 15.92 2.18 1.88
CA ILE A 199 16.63 1.64 0.72
C ILE A 199 18.01 1.20 1.17
N ASN A 200 18.35 -0.08 0.97
CA ASN A 200 19.59 -0.69 1.43
C ASN A 200 19.89 -0.38 2.91
N ASP A 201 18.85 -0.52 3.74
CA ASP A 201 18.85 -0.27 5.19
C ASP A 201 19.04 1.21 5.60
N HIS A 202 19.11 2.15 4.67
CA HIS A 202 19.12 3.59 4.94
C HIS A 202 17.71 4.15 4.95
N LEU A 203 17.35 4.88 6.00
CA LEU A 203 16.08 5.60 6.07
C LEU A 203 16.00 6.66 4.98
N ILE A 204 14.95 6.63 4.16
CA ILE A 204 14.75 7.61 3.08
C ILE A 204 13.51 8.45 3.25
N GLN A 205 12.43 7.90 3.86
CA GLN A 205 11.16 8.60 3.99
C GLN A 205 10.36 8.08 5.18
N LYS A 206 9.68 8.99 5.89
CA LYS A 206 8.58 8.69 6.81
C LYS A 206 7.35 9.46 6.37
N GLU A 207 6.21 8.83 6.54
CA GLU A 207 4.90 9.40 6.22
C GLU A 207 3.99 9.25 7.42
N PHE A 208 3.23 10.32 7.70
CA PHE A 208 2.25 10.35 8.77
C PHE A 208 0.92 10.85 8.21
N TYR A 209 -0.10 9.98 8.23
CA TYR A 209 -1.41 10.26 7.66
C TYR A 209 -2.34 10.85 8.72
N LYS A 210 -3.06 11.86 8.35
CA LYS A 210 -4.12 12.49 9.14
C LYS A 210 -5.34 12.75 8.27
N GLU A 211 -6.48 13.00 8.90
CA GLU A 211 -7.74 13.28 8.22
C GLU A 211 -8.15 12.15 7.23
N CYS A 212 -7.84 10.91 7.58
CA CYS A 212 -8.21 9.75 6.76
C CYS A 212 -9.73 9.61 6.70
N LYS A 213 -10.30 9.71 5.49
CA LYS A 213 -11.75 9.65 5.25
C LYS A 213 -12.05 8.57 4.21
N PRO A 214 -12.64 7.43 4.63
CA PRO A 214 -13.03 6.36 3.70
C PRO A 214 -14.37 6.69 3.03
N ASN A 215 -14.59 6.12 1.84
CA ASN A 215 -15.84 6.17 1.08
C ASN A 215 -16.32 7.59 0.77
N VAL A 216 -15.39 8.55 0.64
CA VAL A 216 -15.70 9.88 0.14
C VAL A 216 -16.12 9.78 -1.31
N GLU A 217 -17.19 10.46 -1.69
CA GLU A 217 -17.56 10.59 -3.09
C GLU A 217 -16.52 11.46 -3.80
N LEU A 218 -15.83 10.88 -4.77
CA LEU A 218 -14.79 11.55 -5.55
C LEU A 218 -15.23 11.65 -7.00
N ASP A 219 -15.14 12.85 -7.57
CA ASP A 219 -15.35 13.03 -9.00
C ASP A 219 -14.30 12.22 -9.78
N PRO A 220 -14.70 11.34 -10.71
CA PRO A 220 -13.75 10.57 -11.53
C PRO A 220 -12.73 11.45 -12.27
N ALA A 221 -13.10 12.69 -12.61
CA ALA A 221 -12.23 13.66 -13.27
C ALA A 221 -10.98 14.04 -12.43
N LEU A 222 -11.01 13.77 -11.10
CA LEU A 222 -9.86 13.94 -10.22
C LEU A 222 -8.65 13.11 -10.66
N PHE A 223 -8.91 11.93 -11.25
CA PHE A 223 -7.90 10.97 -11.69
C PHE A 223 -7.66 10.99 -13.20
N GLU A 224 -8.31 11.92 -13.93
CA GLU A 224 -8.15 12.05 -15.36
C GLU A 224 -7.11 13.13 -15.69
N PRO A 225 -5.97 12.78 -16.32
CA PRO A 225 -4.89 13.74 -16.59
C PRO A 225 -5.33 14.95 -17.42
N ALA A 226 -6.27 14.76 -18.37
CA ALA A 226 -6.82 15.84 -19.19
C ALA A 226 -7.69 16.83 -18.39
N SER A 227 -8.10 16.47 -17.20
CA SER A 227 -8.90 17.30 -16.29
C SER A 227 -8.06 17.90 -15.15
N PHE A 228 -6.73 17.71 -15.18
CA PHE A 228 -5.84 18.21 -14.14
C PHE A 228 -6.03 19.72 -13.92
N GLY A 229 -6.05 20.13 -12.63
CA GLY A 229 -6.25 21.53 -12.24
C GLY A 229 -7.71 22.00 -12.19
N LYS A 230 -8.68 21.24 -12.73
CA LYS A 230 -10.10 21.61 -12.69
C LYS A 230 -10.80 21.20 -11.39
N TRP A 231 -10.34 20.12 -10.76
CA TRP A 231 -10.97 19.50 -9.61
C TRP A 231 -9.94 19.15 -8.55
N HIS A 232 -10.31 19.40 -7.26
CA HIS A 232 -9.57 18.90 -6.12
C HIS A 232 -10.53 18.54 -4.99
N TRP A 233 -10.27 17.45 -4.30
CA TRP A 233 -11.09 16.99 -3.18
C TRP A 233 -10.84 17.81 -1.90
N TYR A 234 -9.62 18.33 -1.73
CA TYR A 234 -9.24 19.15 -0.58
C TYR A 234 -9.57 20.62 -0.85
N ARG A 235 -10.20 21.27 0.12
CA ARG A 235 -10.45 22.71 0.12
C ARG A 235 -9.83 23.28 1.38
N GLU A 236 -9.01 24.30 1.24
CA GLU A 236 -8.54 25.08 2.38
C GLU A 236 -9.77 25.81 2.97
N ASN A 237 -10.00 25.66 4.30
CA ASN A 237 -11.02 26.42 5.04
C ASN A 237 -10.50 27.82 5.32
#